data_d2518c657832d88d7da7a159e3df99af
#
_entry.id   d2518c657832d88d7da7a159e3df99af
#
_cell.length_a   1.000
_cell.length_b   1.000
_cell.length_c   1.000
_cell.angle_alpha   90.00
_cell.angle_beta   90.00
_cell.angle_gamma   90.00
#
_symmetry.space_group_name_H-M   'P 1'
#
loop_
_entity.id
_entity.type
_entity.pdbx_description
1 polymer ?
#
loop_
_entity_poly.entity_id
_entity_poly.type
_entity_poly.pdbx_seq_one_letter_code
_entity_poly.pdbx_strand_id
1 'polypeptide(L)'
;MMSQKILASMLISCAALVSHFAFAADLEADMKTLAKSTKAFAEAKDIDNAKHQLVIMRQAALSSKLSLPHKLEGLPPENVQVKEYQAGLDQLVAEIDRVTVFVDKGQLDQAKTEAINLVNIRNENHKKFR
;
A
#
# COMPACT_ATOMS: atom_id res chain seq x y z
N MET A 1 61.05 13.59 -25.81
CA MET A 1 60.65 12.25 -25.36
C MET A 1 59.43 12.36 -24.49
N MET A 2 58.31 12.10 -25.08
CA MET A 2 57.02 12.13 -24.40
C MET A 2 56.58 10.69 -24.12
N SER A 3 56.65 10.25 -22.89
CA SER A 3 56.01 8.99 -22.52
C SER A 3 54.51 9.25 -22.29
N GLN A 4 53.72 8.79 -23.19
CA GLN A 4 52.29 8.77 -22.98
C GLN A 4 51.94 7.71 -21.98
N LYS A 5 51.54 8.16 -20.81
CA LYS A 5 50.91 7.28 -19.85
C LYS A 5 49.49 7.09 -20.27
N ILE A 6 49.20 5.92 -20.78
CA ILE A 6 47.83 5.50 -21.06
C ILE A 6 47.16 5.30 -19.70
N LEU A 7 46.31 6.21 -19.36
CA LEU A 7 45.36 6.03 -18.28
C LEU A 7 44.28 5.07 -18.76
N ALA A 8 44.41 3.82 -18.39
CA ALA A 8 43.34 2.88 -18.51
C ALA A 8 42.20 3.34 -17.57
N SER A 9 41.18 3.93 -18.13
CA SER A 9 39.92 4.15 -17.43
C SER A 9 39.29 2.82 -17.12
N MET A 10 39.45 2.38 -15.89
CA MET A 10 38.70 1.27 -15.36
C MET A 10 37.28 1.74 -15.15
N LEU A 11 36.41 1.54 -16.11
CA LEU A 11 34.98 1.62 -15.96
C LEU A 11 34.57 0.49 -15.04
N ILE A 12 34.48 0.80 -13.76
CA ILE A 12 33.77 -0.05 -12.80
C ILE A 12 32.30 0.10 -13.16
N SER A 13 31.84 -0.83 -13.98
CA SER A 13 30.42 -1.06 -14.17
C SER A 13 29.88 -1.58 -12.85
N CYS A 14 29.44 -0.70 -11.96
CA CYS A 14 28.56 -1.06 -10.88
C CYS A 14 27.25 -1.51 -11.53
N ALA A 15 27.18 -2.77 -11.91
CA ALA A 15 25.91 -3.43 -12.08
C ALA A 15 25.29 -3.42 -10.68
N ALA A 16 24.46 -2.44 -10.42
CA ALA A 16 23.54 -2.49 -9.30
C ALA A 16 22.68 -3.72 -9.56
N LEU A 17 23.04 -4.81 -8.94
CA LEU A 17 22.14 -5.92 -8.72
C LEU A 17 21.03 -5.38 -7.85
N VAL A 18 20.04 -4.78 -8.48
CA VAL A 18 18.76 -4.58 -7.86
C VAL A 18 18.21 -5.99 -7.70
N SER A 19 18.48 -6.57 -6.55
CA SER A 19 17.77 -7.76 -6.12
C SER A 19 16.31 -7.34 -6.05
N HIS A 20 15.58 -7.57 -7.11
CA HIS A 20 14.15 -7.62 -7.03
C HIS A 20 13.83 -8.84 -6.16
N PHE A 21 13.90 -8.66 -4.84
CA PHE A 21 13.12 -9.50 -3.98
C PHE A 21 11.67 -9.16 -4.35
N ALA A 22 11.14 -9.91 -5.33
CA ALA A 22 9.73 -10.05 -5.45
C ALA A 22 9.29 -10.75 -4.16
N PHE A 23 9.04 -9.98 -3.11
CA PHE A 23 8.17 -10.45 -2.06
C PHE A 23 6.87 -10.73 -2.79
N ALA A 24 6.57 -12.03 -3.01
CA ALA A 24 5.24 -12.42 -3.41
C ALA A 24 4.31 -11.73 -2.41
N ALA A 25 3.56 -10.74 -2.90
CA ALA A 25 2.64 -10.03 -2.05
C ALA A 25 1.70 -11.07 -1.48
N ASP A 26 1.70 -11.20 -0.17
CA ASP A 26 0.83 -12.11 0.55
C ASP A 26 -0.45 -11.34 0.86
N LEU A 27 -1.45 -11.51 0.02
CA LEU A 27 -2.73 -10.83 0.18
C LEU A 27 -3.40 -11.15 1.52
N GLU A 28 -3.27 -12.37 2.00
CA GLU A 28 -3.83 -12.75 3.31
C GLU A 28 -3.15 -11.98 4.44
N ALA A 29 -1.82 -11.86 4.41
CA ALA A 29 -1.07 -11.08 5.38
C ALA A 29 -1.43 -9.59 5.30
N ASP A 30 -1.57 -9.05 4.09
CA ASP A 30 -1.99 -7.65 3.88
C ASP A 30 -3.40 -7.40 4.42
N MET A 31 -4.34 -8.31 4.21
CA MET A 31 -5.70 -8.20 4.73
C MET A 31 -5.73 -8.25 6.26
N LYS A 32 -4.92 -9.10 6.88
CA LYS A 32 -4.75 -9.14 8.35
C LYS A 32 -4.16 -7.83 8.87
N THR A 33 -3.17 -7.29 8.19
CA THR A 33 -2.55 -6.00 8.53
C THR A 33 -3.56 -4.86 8.42
N LEU A 34 -4.36 -4.81 7.37
CA LEU A 34 -5.43 -3.83 7.20
C LEU A 34 -6.46 -3.91 8.33
N ALA A 35 -6.92 -5.09 8.68
CA ALA A 35 -7.88 -5.28 9.77
C ALA A 35 -7.31 -4.84 11.11
N LYS A 36 -6.08 -5.24 11.41
CA LYS A 36 -5.38 -4.89 12.66
C LYS A 36 -5.11 -3.39 12.78
N SER A 37 -4.62 -2.76 11.72
CA SER A 37 -4.31 -1.33 11.72
C SER A 37 -5.57 -0.46 11.76
N THR A 38 -6.65 -0.89 11.11
CA THR A 38 -7.96 -0.21 11.19
C THR A 38 -8.50 -0.22 12.61
N LYS A 39 -8.43 -1.36 13.28
CA LYS A 39 -8.82 -1.48 14.70
C LYS A 39 -7.93 -0.61 15.60
N ALA A 40 -6.61 -0.70 15.42
CA ALA A 40 -5.66 0.08 16.21
C ALA A 40 -5.83 1.60 15.99
N PHE A 41 -6.17 2.03 14.79
CA PHE A 41 -6.52 3.42 14.50
C PHE A 41 -7.78 3.85 15.27
N ALA A 42 -8.83 3.04 15.26
CA ALA A 42 -10.06 3.33 15.99
C ALA A 42 -9.83 3.45 17.51
N GLU A 43 -8.87 2.71 18.03
CA GLU A 43 -8.50 2.70 19.47
C GLU A 43 -7.41 3.73 19.81
N ALA A 44 -6.78 4.38 18.82
CA ALA A 44 -5.73 5.37 19.04
C ALA A 44 -6.25 6.57 19.84
N LYS A 45 -5.48 7.01 20.82
CA LYS A 45 -5.83 8.11 21.71
C LYS A 45 -5.02 9.38 21.48
N ASP A 46 -4.00 9.29 20.64
CA ASP A 46 -3.12 10.41 20.28
C ASP A 46 -2.86 10.44 18.78
N ILE A 47 -2.41 11.61 18.32
CA ILE A 47 -2.15 11.88 16.90
C ILE A 47 -1.02 11.02 16.34
N ASP A 48 0.05 10.83 17.08
CA ASP A 48 1.22 10.10 16.60
C ASP A 48 0.90 8.63 16.36
N ASN A 49 0.18 8.00 17.28
CA ASN A 49 -0.25 6.62 17.11
C ASN A 49 -1.27 6.49 15.97
N ALA A 50 -2.21 7.41 15.84
CA ALA A 50 -3.17 7.44 14.75
C ALA A 50 -2.46 7.53 13.40
N LYS A 51 -1.50 8.43 13.24
CA LYS A 51 -0.67 8.55 12.04
C LYS A 51 0.07 7.26 11.71
N HIS A 52 0.67 6.65 12.70
CA HIS A 52 1.41 5.41 12.53
C HIS A 52 0.53 4.30 11.95
N GLN A 53 -0.68 4.16 12.47
CA GLN A 53 -1.63 3.16 11.98
C GLN A 53 -2.10 3.44 10.55
N LEU A 54 -2.28 4.71 10.17
CA LEU A 54 -2.65 5.10 8.81
C LEU A 54 -1.52 4.78 7.81
N VAL A 55 -0.27 4.99 8.19
CA VAL A 55 0.89 4.61 7.35
C VAL A 55 0.91 3.10 7.11
N ILE A 56 0.71 2.30 8.15
CA ILE A 56 0.64 0.83 8.04
C ILE A 56 -0.52 0.40 7.13
N MET A 57 -1.69 0.99 7.31
CA MET A 57 -2.86 0.74 6.46
C MET A 57 -2.57 1.03 4.99
N ARG A 58 -1.98 2.19 4.72
CA ARG A 58 -1.67 2.61 3.36
C ARG A 58 -0.70 1.68 2.67
N GLN A 59 0.34 1.27 3.36
CA GLN A 59 1.33 0.32 2.83
C GLN A 59 0.69 -1.03 2.53
N ALA A 60 -0.15 -1.55 3.41
CA ALA A 60 -0.85 -2.81 3.20
C ALA A 60 -1.84 -2.73 2.03
N ALA A 61 -2.55 -1.62 1.87
CA ALA A 61 -3.45 -1.40 0.73
C ALA A 61 -2.69 -1.37 -0.60
N LEU A 62 -1.56 -0.67 -0.66
CA LEU A 62 -0.71 -0.63 -1.84
C LEU A 62 -0.09 -2.00 -2.16
N SER A 63 0.36 -2.73 -1.15
CA SER A 63 0.87 -4.10 -1.30
C SER A 63 -0.22 -5.04 -1.85
N SER A 64 -1.45 -4.90 -1.38
CA SER A 64 -2.60 -5.69 -1.84
C SER A 64 -2.88 -5.54 -3.34
N LYS A 65 -2.48 -4.42 -3.94
CA LYS A 65 -2.60 -4.22 -5.40
C LYS A 65 -1.66 -5.11 -6.22
N LEU A 66 -0.64 -5.66 -5.61
CA LEU A 66 0.35 -6.53 -6.25
C LEU A 66 -0.08 -7.99 -6.30
N SER A 67 -1.19 -8.33 -5.68
CA SER A 67 -1.75 -9.68 -5.62
C SER A 67 -3.20 -9.67 -6.11
N LEU A 68 -3.69 -10.85 -6.48
CA LEU A 68 -5.09 -11.06 -6.82
C LEU A 68 -5.75 -11.99 -5.80
N PRO A 69 -7.03 -11.76 -5.45
CA PRO A 69 -7.81 -12.73 -4.70
C PRO A 69 -8.02 -14.01 -5.52
N HIS A 70 -8.27 -15.12 -4.85
CA HIS A 70 -8.42 -16.43 -5.50
C HIS A 70 -9.40 -16.43 -6.68
N LYS A 71 -10.51 -15.73 -6.56
CA LYS A 71 -11.49 -15.61 -7.64
C LYS A 71 -10.95 -15.02 -8.94
N LEU A 72 -9.88 -14.23 -8.86
CA LEU A 72 -9.31 -13.49 -9.99
C LEU A 72 -7.96 -14.04 -10.44
N GLU A 73 -7.48 -15.11 -9.79
CA GLU A 73 -6.21 -15.72 -10.16
C GLU A 73 -6.21 -16.17 -11.62
N GLY A 74 -5.10 -15.88 -12.31
CA GLY A 74 -4.91 -16.22 -13.71
C GLY A 74 -5.61 -15.30 -14.71
N LEU A 75 -6.39 -14.33 -14.26
CA LEU A 75 -6.99 -13.34 -15.16
C LEU A 75 -5.96 -12.28 -15.57
N PRO A 76 -6.00 -11.81 -16.85
CA PRO A 76 -5.07 -10.79 -17.31
C PRO A 76 -5.37 -9.42 -16.70
N PRO A 77 -4.38 -8.51 -16.66
CA PRO A 77 -4.55 -7.17 -16.08
C PRO A 77 -5.67 -6.33 -16.71
N GLU A 78 -6.01 -6.59 -17.98
CA GLU A 78 -7.06 -5.89 -18.71
C GLU A 78 -8.48 -6.39 -18.39
N ASN A 79 -8.60 -7.51 -17.66
CA ASN A 79 -9.89 -8.03 -17.27
C ASN A 79 -10.65 -7.02 -16.41
N VAL A 80 -11.94 -6.85 -16.69
CA VAL A 80 -12.80 -5.87 -15.98
C VAL A 80 -12.81 -6.11 -14.48
N GLN A 81 -12.90 -7.36 -14.04
CA GLN A 81 -12.90 -7.68 -12.60
C GLN A 81 -11.57 -7.37 -11.92
N VAL A 82 -10.45 -7.57 -12.61
CA VAL A 82 -9.12 -7.18 -12.10
C VAL A 82 -9.03 -5.66 -11.96
N LYS A 83 -9.52 -4.91 -12.94
CA LYS A 83 -9.57 -3.45 -12.87
C LYS A 83 -10.47 -2.95 -11.75
N GLU A 84 -11.61 -3.58 -11.54
CA GLU A 84 -12.51 -3.26 -10.41
C GLU A 84 -11.86 -3.53 -9.06
N TYR A 85 -11.13 -4.63 -8.93
CA TYR A 85 -10.36 -4.93 -7.73
C TYR A 85 -9.30 -3.86 -7.46
N GLN A 86 -8.52 -3.48 -8.48
CA GLN A 86 -7.54 -2.41 -8.38
C GLN A 86 -8.17 -1.06 -8.02
N ALA A 87 -9.30 -0.74 -8.64
CA ALA A 87 -10.04 0.50 -8.35
C ALA A 87 -10.58 0.53 -6.91
N GLY A 88 -11.01 -0.61 -6.38
CA GLY A 88 -11.43 -0.73 -4.98
C GLY A 88 -10.30 -0.43 -3.99
N LEU A 89 -9.09 -0.91 -4.27
CA LEU A 89 -7.91 -0.59 -3.47
C LEU A 89 -7.48 0.88 -3.63
N ASP A 90 -7.56 1.44 -4.83
CA ASP A 90 -7.29 2.86 -5.04
C ASP A 90 -8.29 3.74 -4.26
N GLN A 91 -9.55 3.35 -4.20
CA GLN A 91 -10.56 4.01 -3.38
C GLN A 91 -10.22 3.93 -1.89
N LEU A 92 -9.74 2.78 -1.42
CA LEU A 92 -9.31 2.60 -0.04
C LEU A 92 -8.13 3.52 0.29
N VAL A 93 -7.11 3.58 -0.57
CA VAL A 93 -5.96 4.47 -0.39
C VAL A 93 -6.40 5.94 -0.36
N ALA A 94 -7.28 6.35 -1.26
CA ALA A 94 -7.80 7.72 -1.28
C ALA A 94 -8.54 8.07 0.01
N GLU A 95 -9.29 7.13 0.59
CA GLU A 95 -9.97 7.34 1.87
C GLU A 95 -8.98 7.40 3.05
N ILE A 96 -7.97 6.56 3.06
CA ILE A 96 -6.88 6.63 4.05
C ILE A 96 -6.22 8.02 4.01
N ASP A 97 -5.98 8.55 2.82
CA ASP A 97 -5.38 9.86 2.64
C ASP A 97 -6.31 10.99 3.14
N ARG A 98 -7.62 10.88 2.94
CA ARG A 98 -8.61 11.82 3.52
C ARG A 98 -8.61 11.80 5.04
N VAL A 99 -8.59 10.61 5.63
CA VAL A 99 -8.49 10.45 7.10
C VAL A 99 -7.20 11.08 7.62
N THR A 100 -6.09 10.87 6.90
CA THR A 100 -4.78 11.43 7.26
C THR A 100 -4.79 12.95 7.31
N VAL A 101 -5.52 13.62 6.41
CA VAL A 101 -5.67 15.09 6.44
C VAL A 101 -6.26 15.57 7.76
N PHE A 102 -7.27 14.90 8.29
CA PHE A 102 -7.85 15.25 9.60
C PHE A 102 -6.87 15.04 10.74
N VAL A 103 -6.15 13.93 10.72
CA VAL A 103 -5.12 13.64 11.74
C VAL A 103 -3.99 14.68 11.69
N ASP A 104 -3.54 15.06 10.50
CA ASP A 104 -2.50 16.09 10.32
C ASP A 104 -2.93 17.48 10.86
N LYS A 105 -4.22 17.75 10.86
CA LYS A 105 -4.79 18.96 11.45
C LYS A 105 -5.05 18.87 12.95
N GLY A 106 -4.72 17.74 13.58
CA GLY A 106 -4.98 17.50 15.00
C GLY A 106 -6.44 17.18 15.32
N GLN A 107 -7.25 16.84 14.32
CA GLN A 107 -8.69 16.59 14.43
C GLN A 107 -8.98 15.09 14.56
N LEU A 108 -8.57 14.49 15.65
CA LEU A 108 -8.64 13.03 15.83
C LEU A 108 -10.07 12.50 15.79
N ASP A 109 -11.03 13.17 16.45
CA ASP A 109 -12.43 12.74 16.49
C ASP A 109 -13.05 12.76 15.09
N GLN A 110 -12.79 13.81 14.32
CA GLN A 110 -13.26 13.93 12.94
C GLN A 110 -12.61 12.86 12.04
N ALA A 111 -11.32 12.59 12.25
CA ALA A 111 -10.60 11.53 11.53
C ALA A 111 -11.25 10.16 11.79
N LYS A 112 -11.62 9.86 13.03
CA LYS A 112 -12.30 8.60 13.38
C LYS A 112 -13.69 8.49 12.77
N THR A 113 -14.42 9.59 12.70
CA THR A 113 -15.72 9.62 12.03
C THR A 113 -15.58 9.37 10.52
N GLU A 114 -14.63 10.02 9.89
CA GLU A 114 -14.32 9.80 8.45
C GLU A 114 -13.88 8.36 8.18
N ALA A 115 -13.11 7.77 9.09
CA ALA A 115 -12.60 6.40 8.97
C ALA A 115 -13.69 5.32 8.94
N ILE A 116 -14.94 5.62 9.28
CA ILE A 116 -16.06 4.70 9.11
C ILE A 116 -16.21 4.32 7.64
N ASN A 117 -15.88 5.21 6.71
CA ASN A 117 -15.90 4.95 5.29
C ASN A 117 -14.88 3.86 4.87
N LEU A 118 -13.79 3.68 5.60
CA LEU A 118 -12.83 2.59 5.36
C LEU A 118 -13.51 1.22 5.52
N VAL A 119 -14.34 1.09 6.55
CA VAL A 119 -15.09 -0.14 6.80
C VAL A 119 -16.13 -0.38 5.70
N ASN A 120 -16.81 0.65 5.26
CA ASN A 120 -17.80 0.57 4.19
C ASN A 120 -17.15 0.13 2.87
N ILE A 121 -16.03 0.75 2.49
CA ILE A 121 -15.27 0.39 1.29
C ILE A 121 -14.81 -1.08 1.36
N ARG A 122 -14.28 -1.50 2.50
CA ARG A 122 -13.90 -2.91 2.73
C ARG A 122 -15.07 -3.86 2.52
N ASN A 123 -16.21 -3.56 3.12
CA ASN A 123 -17.37 -4.43 3.05
C ASN A 123 -17.92 -4.57 1.63
N GLU A 124 -17.98 -3.46 0.89
CA GLU A 124 -18.41 -3.47 -0.50
C GLU A 124 -17.49 -4.30 -1.39
N ASN A 125 -16.18 -4.14 -1.24
CA ASN A 125 -15.21 -4.89 -2.03
C ASN A 125 -15.15 -6.38 -1.64
N HIS A 126 -15.30 -6.72 -0.37
CA HIS A 126 -15.40 -8.10 0.08
C HIS A 126 -16.60 -8.82 -0.52
N LYS A 127 -17.73 -8.16 -0.71
CA LYS A 127 -18.88 -8.74 -1.39
C LYS A 127 -18.61 -9.12 -2.84
N LYS A 128 -17.76 -8.33 -3.52
CA LYS A 128 -17.42 -8.54 -4.93
C LYS A 128 -16.35 -9.62 -5.15
N PHE A 129 -15.36 -9.70 -4.26
CA PHE A 129 -14.11 -10.41 -4.52
C PHE A 129 -13.80 -11.55 -3.54
N ARG A 130 -14.69 -11.82 -2.60
CA ARG A 130 -14.49 -12.87 -1.60
C ARG A 130 -15.25 -14.16 -1.92
#